data_9f61a12edca931bd1d9a99df0487e41f
#
_entry.id   9f61a12edca931bd1d9a99df0487e41f
#
_cell.length_a   1.000
_cell.length_b   1.000
_cell.length_c   1.000
_cell.angle_alpha   90.00
_cell.angle_beta   90.00
_cell.angle_gamma   90.00
#
_symmetry.space_group_name_H-M   'P 1'
#
loop_
_entity.id
_entity.type
_entity.pdbx_description
1 polymer ?
#
loop_
_entity_poly.entity_id
_entity_poly.type
_entity_poly.pdbx_seq_one_letter_code
_entity_poly.pdbx_strand_id
1 'polypeptide(L)'
;MKIFDTHTHVFPDKIAAQAVAHLRKLANDIPAFTDGTAGDLAQKATLAGYSGWMNCPVVTRPGQAKSVNAWAAALNHWPHLSLGGLHPDDDDIIGLLAHIQELGLHGVKLHPEYQEFQLDDARMEPVWNYCETHDLPVLIHAGEDIGFKPPYHSAPKDFVELARRHPALTIVAAHAGGWKLWYEVEEFYPTGANLFIDTSFSLPFMKDHNQMARVIRKVGVKNVLFGTDSPWQELSEAIHDIATCGLTDDELQDVFWNNTRRVWKHCPELQV
;
A
#
# COMPACT_ATOMS: atom_id res chain seq x y z
N MET A 1 9.62 -19.33 6.70
CA MET A 1 9.17 -18.00 7.13
C MET A 1 7.82 -17.73 6.48
N LYS A 2 6.84 -17.17 7.19
CA LYS A 2 5.60 -16.69 6.58
C LYS A 2 5.87 -15.36 5.87
N ILE A 3 5.27 -15.16 4.69
CA ILE A 3 5.43 -13.92 3.89
C ILE A 3 4.04 -13.41 3.53
N PHE A 4 3.74 -12.17 3.87
CA PHE A 4 2.49 -11.51 3.49
C PHE A 4 2.81 -10.24 2.69
N ASP A 5 2.27 -10.17 1.49
CA ASP A 5 2.40 -9.00 0.63
C ASP A 5 1.31 -7.99 0.96
N THR A 6 1.69 -6.86 1.49
CA THR A 6 0.73 -5.82 1.93
C THR A 6 0.27 -4.89 0.82
N HIS A 7 0.83 -5.01 -0.38
CA HIS A 7 0.55 -4.08 -1.47
C HIS A 7 0.54 -4.77 -2.83
N THR A 8 -0.64 -5.18 -3.27
CA THR A 8 -0.87 -5.74 -4.61
C THR A 8 -2.05 -5.08 -5.29
N HIS A 9 -2.07 -5.10 -6.60
CA HIS A 9 -3.17 -4.62 -7.42
C HIS A 9 -3.69 -5.72 -8.33
N VAL A 10 -5.00 -5.94 -8.27
CA VAL A 10 -5.72 -6.78 -9.24
C VAL A 10 -6.94 -6.02 -9.75
N PHE A 11 -7.48 -6.46 -10.86
CA PHE A 11 -8.61 -5.85 -11.55
C PHE A 11 -9.67 -6.91 -11.83
N PRO A 12 -10.95 -6.54 -11.97
CA PRO A 12 -11.97 -7.48 -12.46
C PRO A 12 -11.53 -8.11 -13.78
N ASP A 13 -11.65 -9.44 -13.91
CA ASP A 13 -11.13 -10.22 -15.04
C ASP A 13 -11.50 -9.64 -16.41
N LYS A 14 -12.72 -9.10 -16.53
CA LYS A 14 -13.23 -8.52 -17.78
C LYS A 14 -12.42 -7.31 -18.26
N ILE A 15 -11.73 -6.59 -17.36
CA ILE A 15 -10.98 -5.37 -17.69
C ILE A 15 -9.48 -5.49 -17.38
N ALA A 16 -9.03 -6.55 -16.72
CA ALA A 16 -7.66 -6.71 -16.22
C ALA A 16 -6.61 -6.48 -17.31
N ALA A 17 -6.71 -7.18 -18.43
CA ALA A 17 -5.76 -7.03 -19.55
C ALA A 17 -5.72 -5.58 -20.10
N GLN A 18 -6.89 -4.92 -20.22
CA GLN A 18 -6.98 -3.54 -20.69
C GLN A 18 -6.42 -2.57 -19.65
N ALA A 19 -6.71 -2.77 -18.36
CA ALA A 19 -6.21 -1.94 -17.27
C ALA A 19 -4.68 -2.01 -17.19
N VAL A 20 -4.10 -3.22 -17.18
CA VAL A 20 -2.65 -3.43 -17.16
C VAL A 20 -1.99 -2.79 -18.40
N ALA A 21 -2.54 -3.00 -19.60
CA ALA A 21 -1.99 -2.40 -20.82
C ALA A 21 -2.04 -0.86 -20.79
N HIS A 22 -3.13 -0.29 -20.26
CA HIS A 22 -3.28 1.16 -20.12
C HIS A 22 -2.25 1.75 -19.13
N LEU A 23 -2.14 1.15 -17.95
CA LEU A 23 -1.22 1.60 -16.89
C LEU A 23 0.25 1.46 -17.33
N ARG A 24 0.62 0.34 -17.98
CA ARG A 24 1.95 0.19 -18.56
C ARG A 24 2.30 1.33 -19.52
N LYS A 25 1.36 1.68 -20.39
CA LYS A 25 1.56 2.76 -21.36
C LYS A 25 1.76 4.12 -20.67
N LEU A 26 1.03 4.40 -19.60
CA LEU A 26 1.23 5.61 -18.80
C LEU A 26 2.60 5.62 -18.10
N ALA A 27 3.07 4.45 -17.68
CA ALA A 27 4.32 4.26 -16.96
C ALA A 27 5.53 3.91 -17.86
N ASN A 28 5.58 4.45 -19.10
CA ASN A 28 6.68 4.22 -20.05
C ASN A 28 6.94 2.74 -20.37
N ASP A 29 5.88 1.96 -20.52
CA ASP A 29 5.90 0.53 -20.88
C ASP A 29 6.67 -0.38 -19.90
N ILE A 30 6.66 -0.05 -18.59
CA ILE A 30 7.24 -0.94 -17.57
C ILE A 30 6.68 -2.36 -17.69
N PRO A 31 7.47 -3.39 -17.34
CA PRO A 31 6.98 -4.76 -17.34
C PRO A 31 5.82 -4.95 -16.34
N ALA A 32 4.93 -5.89 -16.66
CA ALA A 32 3.96 -6.43 -15.71
C ALA A 32 4.24 -7.92 -15.55
N PHE A 33 4.27 -8.39 -14.32
CA PHE A 33 4.65 -9.76 -13.97
C PHE A 33 3.45 -10.63 -13.66
N THR A 34 2.25 -10.03 -13.54
CA THR A 34 0.96 -10.73 -13.59
C THR A 34 0.07 -10.12 -14.66
N ASP A 35 -0.97 -10.83 -15.07
CA ASP A 35 -1.95 -10.32 -16.05
C ASP A 35 -2.99 -9.36 -15.44
N GLY A 36 -2.86 -9.08 -14.14
CA GLY A 36 -3.74 -8.21 -13.37
C GLY A 36 -5.01 -8.89 -12.87
N THR A 37 -5.19 -10.19 -13.05
CA THR A 37 -6.30 -10.93 -12.44
C THR A 37 -5.95 -11.46 -11.06
N ALA A 38 -6.97 -11.64 -10.21
CA ALA A 38 -6.79 -12.28 -8.90
C ALA A 38 -6.30 -13.72 -9.02
N GLY A 39 -6.71 -14.42 -10.09
CA GLY A 39 -6.32 -15.81 -10.35
C GLY A 39 -4.83 -15.96 -10.68
N ASP A 40 -4.29 -15.10 -11.57
CA ASP A 40 -2.86 -15.14 -11.94
C ASP A 40 -1.97 -14.71 -10.77
N LEU A 41 -2.38 -13.67 -10.03
CA LEU A 41 -1.67 -13.28 -8.80
C LEU A 41 -1.63 -14.44 -7.80
N ALA A 42 -2.76 -15.08 -7.52
CA ALA A 42 -2.84 -16.18 -6.56
C ALA A 42 -1.93 -17.36 -6.96
N GLN A 43 -1.90 -17.73 -8.24
CA GLN A 43 -1.04 -18.78 -8.75
C GLN A 43 0.44 -18.44 -8.55
N LYS A 44 0.86 -17.26 -8.97
CA LYS A 44 2.27 -16.80 -8.90
C LYS A 44 2.73 -16.58 -7.47
N ALA A 45 1.90 -15.97 -6.63
CA ALA A 45 2.21 -15.75 -5.22
C ALA A 45 2.38 -17.10 -4.48
N THR A 46 1.50 -18.07 -4.74
CA THR A 46 1.63 -19.43 -4.17
C THR A 46 2.92 -20.10 -4.61
N LEU A 47 3.28 -20.02 -5.89
CA LEU A 47 4.53 -20.58 -6.41
C LEU A 47 5.77 -19.91 -5.84
N ALA A 48 5.72 -18.61 -5.57
CA ALA A 48 6.79 -17.85 -4.93
C ALA A 48 6.85 -18.03 -3.40
N GLY A 49 5.90 -18.76 -2.80
CA GLY A 49 5.91 -19.08 -1.37
C GLY A 49 5.26 -18.05 -0.46
N TYR A 50 4.42 -17.17 -0.98
CA TYR A 50 3.64 -16.24 -0.18
C TYR A 50 2.58 -16.98 0.65
N SER A 51 2.37 -16.50 1.87
CA SER A 51 1.33 -17.01 2.77
C SER A 51 -0.01 -16.32 2.55
N GLY A 52 0.01 -15.08 2.03
CA GLY A 52 -1.15 -14.30 1.69
C GLY A 52 -0.77 -12.92 1.14
N TRP A 53 -1.76 -12.16 0.68
CA TRP A 53 -1.58 -10.84 0.08
C TRP A 53 -2.80 -9.95 0.25
N MET A 54 -2.56 -8.62 0.17
CA MET A 54 -3.56 -7.56 0.29
C MET A 54 -3.79 -6.88 -1.05
N ASN A 55 -5.02 -6.95 -1.57
CA ASN A 55 -5.42 -6.15 -2.72
C ASN A 55 -5.67 -4.69 -2.30
N CYS A 56 -5.13 -3.75 -3.05
CA CYS A 56 -5.18 -2.31 -2.82
C CYS A 56 -5.95 -1.61 -3.96
N PRO A 57 -7.30 -1.69 -4.00
CA PRO A 57 -8.07 -1.11 -5.09
C PRO A 57 -8.04 0.42 -5.05
N VAL A 58 -7.88 1.07 -6.21
CA VAL A 58 -7.89 2.53 -6.31
C VAL A 58 -9.21 3.00 -6.91
N VAL A 59 -9.93 3.85 -6.20
CA VAL A 59 -11.14 4.53 -6.69
C VAL A 59 -10.70 5.82 -7.39
N THR A 60 -10.69 5.83 -8.71
CA THR A 60 -10.12 6.92 -9.52
C THR A 60 -11.12 8.00 -9.92
N ARG A 61 -12.41 7.81 -9.61
CA ARG A 61 -13.48 8.79 -9.93
C ARG A 61 -14.57 8.77 -8.86
N PRO A 62 -15.21 9.91 -8.57
CA PRO A 62 -16.37 9.98 -7.69
C PRO A 62 -17.48 9.01 -8.13
N GLY A 63 -18.20 8.46 -7.17
CA GLY A 63 -19.33 7.54 -7.39
C GLY A 63 -18.94 6.09 -7.69
N GLN A 64 -17.65 5.76 -7.79
CA GLN A 64 -17.19 4.38 -8.03
C GLN A 64 -17.03 3.55 -6.75
N ALA A 65 -16.88 4.20 -5.59
CA ALA A 65 -16.51 3.56 -4.34
C ALA A 65 -17.37 2.33 -4.00
N LYS A 66 -18.69 2.43 -4.07
CA LYS A 66 -19.59 1.30 -3.75
C LYS A 66 -19.36 0.08 -4.61
N SER A 67 -19.17 0.26 -5.92
CA SER A 67 -18.96 -0.85 -6.86
C SER A 67 -17.57 -1.47 -6.71
N VAL A 68 -16.55 -0.65 -6.50
CA VAL A 68 -15.18 -1.12 -6.25
C VAL A 68 -15.09 -1.87 -4.93
N ASN A 69 -15.68 -1.33 -3.87
CA ASN A 69 -15.66 -1.98 -2.54
C ASN A 69 -16.46 -3.29 -2.51
N ALA A 70 -17.61 -3.36 -3.20
CA ALA A 70 -18.36 -4.61 -3.32
C ALA A 70 -17.57 -5.69 -4.08
N TRP A 71 -16.85 -5.31 -5.14
CA TRP A 71 -15.96 -6.24 -5.85
C TRP A 71 -14.78 -6.65 -4.98
N ALA A 72 -14.14 -5.72 -4.28
CA ALA A 72 -13.04 -6.00 -3.36
C ALA A 72 -13.47 -6.95 -2.23
N ALA A 73 -14.67 -6.76 -1.68
CA ALA A 73 -15.23 -7.64 -0.67
C ALA A 73 -15.48 -9.07 -1.17
N ALA A 74 -15.85 -9.24 -2.44
CA ALA A 74 -16.01 -10.57 -3.03
C ALA A 74 -14.68 -11.35 -3.15
N LEU A 75 -13.54 -10.66 -3.17
CA LEU A 75 -12.20 -11.24 -3.14
C LEU A 75 -11.65 -11.42 -1.72
N ASN A 76 -12.24 -10.74 -0.73
CA ASN A 76 -11.71 -10.64 0.62
C ASN A 76 -11.90 -11.93 1.43
N HIS A 77 -11.08 -12.91 1.16
CA HIS A 77 -11.00 -14.19 1.89
C HIS A 77 -9.58 -14.75 1.81
N TRP A 78 -9.11 -15.31 2.92
CA TRP A 78 -7.75 -15.87 2.99
C TRP A 78 -7.45 -16.85 1.83
N PRO A 79 -6.26 -16.78 1.20
CA PRO A 79 -5.11 -15.91 1.49
C PRO A 79 -5.15 -14.52 0.81
N HIS A 80 -6.22 -14.18 0.11
CA HIS A 80 -6.43 -12.92 -0.58
C HIS A 80 -7.29 -11.99 0.28
N LEU A 81 -6.67 -11.02 0.95
CA LEU A 81 -7.35 -9.97 1.70
C LEU A 81 -7.49 -8.70 0.86
N SER A 82 -8.36 -7.78 1.23
CA SER A 82 -8.54 -6.54 0.50
C SER A 82 -8.77 -5.33 1.39
N LEU A 83 -8.22 -4.20 0.98
CA LEU A 83 -8.64 -2.87 1.42
C LEU A 83 -9.88 -2.43 0.65
N GLY A 84 -10.54 -1.38 1.12
CA GLY A 84 -11.50 -0.61 0.36
C GLY A 84 -10.89 0.67 -0.21
N GLY A 85 -11.70 1.45 -0.89
CA GLY A 85 -11.32 2.75 -1.40
C GLY A 85 -12.50 3.72 -1.47
N LEU A 86 -12.20 4.99 -1.56
CA LEU A 86 -13.14 6.09 -1.77
C LEU A 86 -12.46 7.20 -2.59
N HIS A 87 -13.22 8.16 -3.08
CA HIS A 87 -12.69 9.35 -3.74
C HIS A 87 -12.97 10.59 -2.88
N PRO A 88 -12.05 11.58 -2.81
CA PRO A 88 -12.25 12.80 -2.02
C PRO A 88 -13.53 13.59 -2.35
N ASP A 89 -13.99 13.48 -3.58
CA ASP A 89 -15.20 14.16 -4.08
C ASP A 89 -16.46 13.26 -4.04
N ASP A 90 -16.44 12.15 -3.31
CA ASP A 90 -17.67 11.39 -3.06
C ASP A 90 -18.58 12.15 -2.09
N ASP A 91 -19.90 12.13 -2.34
CA ASP A 91 -20.88 12.91 -1.57
C ASP A 91 -21.03 12.48 -0.11
N ASP A 92 -20.81 11.19 0.20
CA ASP A 92 -21.01 10.59 1.53
C ASP A 92 -19.77 9.82 2.00
N ILE A 93 -18.73 10.54 2.32
CA ILE A 93 -17.45 9.99 2.79
C ILE A 93 -17.63 9.10 4.02
N ILE A 94 -18.38 9.56 5.02
CA ILE A 94 -18.57 8.82 6.27
C ILE A 94 -19.39 7.54 6.05
N GLY A 95 -20.46 7.61 5.26
CA GLY A 95 -21.22 6.42 4.89
C GLY A 95 -20.41 5.41 4.08
N LEU A 96 -19.50 5.86 3.21
CA LEU A 96 -18.60 4.98 2.47
C LEU A 96 -17.57 4.30 3.38
N LEU A 97 -17.01 5.02 4.34
CA LEU A 97 -16.07 4.44 5.33
C LEU A 97 -16.76 3.40 6.23
N ALA A 98 -17.98 3.71 6.71
CA ALA A 98 -18.80 2.75 7.44
C ALA A 98 -19.08 1.50 6.59
N HIS A 99 -19.43 1.69 5.32
CA HIS A 99 -19.68 0.59 4.40
C HIS A 99 -18.45 -0.29 4.13
N ILE A 100 -17.24 0.30 4.05
CA ILE A 100 -15.97 -0.44 3.97
C ILE A 100 -15.85 -1.41 5.17
N GLN A 101 -16.14 -0.96 6.38
CA GLN A 101 -16.11 -1.81 7.58
C GLN A 101 -17.23 -2.86 7.59
N GLU A 102 -18.45 -2.52 7.17
CA GLU A 102 -19.58 -3.46 7.05
C GLU A 102 -19.27 -4.59 6.05
N LEU A 103 -18.52 -4.29 4.99
CA LEU A 103 -18.05 -5.28 4.02
C LEU A 103 -16.87 -6.14 4.54
N GLY A 104 -16.37 -5.87 5.74
CA GLY A 104 -15.23 -6.57 6.33
C GLY A 104 -13.88 -6.26 5.66
N LEU A 105 -13.79 -5.17 4.92
CA LEU A 105 -12.54 -4.71 4.30
C LEU A 105 -11.58 -4.16 5.36
N HIS A 106 -10.28 -4.37 5.18
CA HIS A 106 -9.29 -4.24 6.25
C HIS A 106 -8.65 -2.85 6.37
N GLY A 107 -9.13 -1.85 5.66
CA GLY A 107 -8.59 -0.50 5.66
C GLY A 107 -8.95 0.25 4.40
N VAL A 108 -8.28 1.37 4.14
CA VAL A 108 -8.54 2.24 2.99
C VAL A 108 -7.28 2.40 2.16
N LYS A 109 -7.36 2.16 0.85
CA LYS A 109 -6.33 2.53 -0.13
C LYS A 109 -6.65 3.89 -0.72
N LEU A 110 -5.64 4.75 -0.77
CA LEU A 110 -5.69 6.08 -1.39
C LEU A 110 -4.51 6.29 -2.33
N HIS A 111 -4.74 7.09 -3.37
CA HIS A 111 -3.71 7.41 -4.36
C HIS A 111 -3.79 8.89 -4.75
N PRO A 112 -3.03 9.77 -4.07
CA PRO A 112 -3.12 11.21 -4.25
C PRO A 112 -3.02 11.70 -5.70
N GLU A 113 -2.16 11.07 -6.52
CA GLU A 113 -1.99 11.46 -7.92
C GLU A 113 -3.24 11.15 -8.79
N TYR A 114 -3.86 9.97 -8.63
CA TYR A 114 -5.08 9.61 -9.36
C TYR A 114 -6.33 10.31 -8.85
N GLN A 115 -6.33 10.76 -7.60
CA GLN A 115 -7.49 11.31 -6.90
C GLN A 115 -7.40 12.83 -6.70
N GLU A 116 -6.32 13.45 -7.15
CA GLU A 116 -6.07 14.90 -7.17
C GLU A 116 -6.28 15.55 -5.79
N PHE A 117 -5.61 15.04 -4.74
CA PHE A 117 -5.63 15.62 -3.41
C PHE A 117 -4.24 15.65 -2.76
N GLN A 118 -4.00 16.59 -1.87
CA GLN A 118 -2.84 16.62 -0.96
C GLN A 118 -3.24 16.09 0.42
N LEU A 119 -2.27 15.61 1.24
CA LEU A 119 -2.58 15.00 2.53
C LEU A 119 -3.13 16.01 3.57
N ASP A 120 -2.99 17.30 3.32
CA ASP A 120 -3.57 18.39 4.10
C ASP A 120 -4.85 18.99 3.51
N ASP A 121 -5.38 18.40 2.42
CA ASP A 121 -6.64 18.82 1.81
C ASP A 121 -7.80 18.68 2.81
N ALA A 122 -8.57 19.73 2.97
CA ALA A 122 -9.69 19.76 3.91
C ALA A 122 -10.77 18.70 3.60
N ARG A 123 -10.90 18.26 2.34
CA ARG A 123 -11.81 17.17 1.93
C ARG A 123 -11.44 15.85 2.59
N MET A 124 -10.16 15.66 2.93
CA MET A 124 -9.65 14.43 3.53
C MET A 124 -9.76 14.39 5.05
N GLU A 125 -9.98 15.52 5.71
CA GLU A 125 -10.08 15.57 7.18
C GLU A 125 -11.16 14.63 7.76
N PRO A 126 -12.35 14.49 7.15
CA PRO A 126 -13.32 13.48 7.59
C PRO A 126 -12.80 12.03 7.46
N VAL A 127 -11.96 11.74 6.45
CA VAL A 127 -11.34 10.41 6.26
C VAL A 127 -10.36 10.12 7.39
N TRP A 128 -9.46 11.07 7.67
CA TRP A 128 -8.45 10.92 8.71
C TRP A 128 -9.08 10.74 10.09
N ASN A 129 -10.04 11.59 10.44
CA ASN A 129 -10.75 11.53 11.72
C ASN A 129 -11.53 10.21 11.89
N TYR A 130 -12.21 9.75 10.84
CA TYR A 130 -12.95 8.50 10.90
C TYR A 130 -12.01 7.31 11.07
N CYS A 131 -10.97 7.22 10.23
CA CYS A 131 -10.01 6.13 10.27
C CYS A 131 -9.24 6.07 11.59
N GLU A 132 -8.85 7.23 12.15
CA GLU A 132 -8.23 7.33 13.47
C GLU A 132 -9.16 6.83 14.59
N THR A 133 -10.41 7.28 14.57
CA THR A 133 -11.39 6.95 15.63
C THR A 133 -11.82 5.48 15.61
N HIS A 134 -11.86 4.87 14.41
CA HIS A 134 -12.32 3.49 14.21
C HIS A 134 -11.17 2.49 14.04
N ASP A 135 -9.92 2.95 14.26
CA ASP A 135 -8.72 2.11 14.12
C ASP A 135 -8.66 1.41 12.75
N LEU A 136 -9.00 2.15 11.69
CA LEU A 136 -9.03 1.68 10.32
C LEU A 136 -7.74 2.14 9.60
N PRO A 137 -6.80 1.24 9.27
CA PRO A 137 -5.54 1.61 8.63
C PRO A 137 -5.75 2.25 7.26
N VAL A 138 -4.89 3.22 6.91
CA VAL A 138 -4.86 3.82 5.58
C VAL A 138 -3.53 3.51 4.89
N LEU A 139 -3.58 2.97 3.68
CA LEU A 139 -2.41 2.76 2.81
C LEU A 139 -2.48 3.77 1.67
N ILE A 140 -1.47 4.62 1.59
CA ILE A 140 -1.44 5.78 0.70
C ILE A 140 -0.21 5.68 -0.20
N HIS A 141 -0.39 5.88 -1.51
CA HIS A 141 0.73 6.07 -2.44
C HIS A 141 1.60 7.23 -1.98
N ALA A 142 2.92 7.09 -2.01
CA ALA A 142 3.86 8.07 -1.48
C ALA A 142 5.01 8.38 -2.46
N GLY A 143 5.33 9.66 -2.60
CA GLY A 143 6.41 10.16 -3.43
C GLY A 143 5.98 10.50 -4.85
N GLU A 144 6.95 10.38 -5.79
CA GLU A 144 6.64 10.51 -7.21
C GLU A 144 5.81 9.34 -7.71
N ASP A 145 5.16 9.51 -8.85
CA ASP A 145 4.51 8.41 -9.59
C ASP A 145 5.02 8.41 -11.05
N ILE A 146 5.36 7.22 -11.54
CA ILE A 146 5.96 7.05 -12.87
C ILE A 146 5.01 7.45 -14.01
N GLY A 147 3.69 7.41 -13.78
CA GLY A 147 2.66 7.78 -14.76
C GLY A 147 2.31 9.26 -14.77
N PHE A 148 2.86 10.06 -13.84
CA PHE A 148 2.52 11.46 -13.64
C PHE A 148 3.72 12.40 -13.78
N LYS A 149 3.45 13.68 -13.88
CA LYS A 149 4.45 14.75 -13.92
C LYS A 149 4.30 15.63 -12.67
N PRO A 150 5.40 16.22 -12.18
CA PRO A 150 5.33 17.15 -11.05
C PRO A 150 4.42 18.36 -11.37
N PRO A 151 3.79 19.00 -10.36
CA PRO A 151 4.02 18.73 -8.92
C PRO A 151 3.34 17.46 -8.45
N TYR A 152 3.98 16.73 -7.50
CA TYR A 152 3.42 15.55 -6.85
C TYR A 152 2.66 15.93 -5.57
N HIS A 153 1.74 15.05 -5.10
CA HIS A 153 0.76 15.36 -4.06
C HIS A 153 1.08 14.72 -2.69
N SER A 154 2.10 13.88 -2.59
CA SER A 154 2.36 13.05 -1.40
C SER A 154 3.86 12.90 -1.11
N ALA A 155 4.52 14.03 -0.81
CA ALA A 155 5.93 14.02 -0.42
C ALA A 155 6.12 13.44 1.01
N PRO A 156 7.29 12.87 1.35
CA PRO A 156 7.56 12.29 2.67
C PRO A 156 7.23 13.20 3.86
N LYS A 157 7.50 14.50 3.76
CA LYS A 157 7.17 15.48 4.80
C LYS A 157 5.66 15.59 5.09
N ASP A 158 4.81 15.36 4.08
CA ASP A 158 3.37 15.47 4.21
C ASP A 158 2.81 14.32 5.08
N PHE A 159 3.41 13.12 4.98
CA PHE A 159 3.11 11.99 5.87
C PHE A 159 3.52 12.24 7.31
N VAL A 160 4.68 12.88 7.53
CA VAL A 160 5.13 13.26 8.87
C VAL A 160 4.16 14.25 9.50
N GLU A 161 3.69 15.24 8.74
CA GLU A 161 2.71 16.20 9.21
C GLU A 161 1.33 15.56 9.45
N LEU A 162 0.87 14.67 8.58
CA LEU A 162 -0.36 13.91 8.78
C LEU A 162 -0.28 13.09 10.07
N ALA A 163 0.81 12.34 10.29
CA ALA A 163 1.01 11.55 11.51
C ALA A 163 1.10 12.42 12.77
N ARG A 164 1.58 13.67 12.67
CA ARG A 164 1.61 14.63 13.78
C ARG A 164 0.21 15.14 14.12
N ARG A 165 -0.63 15.39 13.12
CA ARG A 165 -2.03 15.87 13.31
C ARG A 165 -2.95 14.76 13.81
N HIS A 166 -2.69 13.53 13.37
CA HIS A 166 -3.50 12.33 13.68
C HIS A 166 -2.61 11.23 14.31
N PRO A 167 -2.17 11.39 15.56
CA PRO A 167 -1.16 10.51 16.16
C PRO A 167 -1.64 9.07 16.42
N ALA A 168 -2.96 8.83 16.48
CA ALA A 168 -3.53 7.49 16.62
C ALA A 168 -3.87 6.84 15.26
N LEU A 169 -3.88 7.60 14.16
CA LEU A 169 -4.11 7.07 12.82
C LEU A 169 -2.97 6.13 12.40
N THR A 170 -3.31 4.91 12.01
CA THR A 170 -2.34 3.97 11.42
C THR A 170 -2.17 4.28 9.94
N ILE A 171 -1.01 4.85 9.57
CA ILE A 171 -0.67 5.26 8.21
C ILE A 171 0.38 4.32 7.64
N VAL A 172 0.15 3.81 6.43
CA VAL A 172 1.15 3.10 5.63
C VAL A 172 1.47 3.95 4.40
N ALA A 173 2.64 4.56 4.39
CA ALA A 173 3.17 5.28 3.24
C ALA A 173 3.86 4.30 2.29
N ALA A 174 3.31 4.09 1.12
CA ALA A 174 3.80 3.12 0.15
C ALA A 174 5.20 3.45 -0.38
N HIS A 175 5.82 2.49 -1.05
CA HIS A 175 7.05 2.67 -1.83
C HIS A 175 8.22 3.20 -1.00
N ALA A 176 8.51 2.50 0.11
CA ALA A 176 9.53 2.87 1.10
C ALA A 176 9.35 4.29 1.66
N GLY A 177 8.06 4.72 1.78
CA GLY A 177 7.67 6.00 2.35
C GLY A 177 7.76 7.20 1.40
N GLY A 178 8.13 6.98 0.12
CA GLY A 178 8.21 8.07 -0.85
C GLY A 178 9.03 7.70 -2.07
N TRP A 179 8.40 7.16 -3.11
CA TRP A 179 9.07 6.70 -4.34
C TRP A 179 9.96 7.80 -4.93
N LYS A 180 11.24 7.46 -5.17
CA LYS A 180 12.30 8.37 -5.60
C LYS A 180 12.66 9.53 -4.65
N LEU A 181 11.94 9.74 -3.57
CA LEU A 181 12.20 10.76 -2.54
C LEU A 181 12.78 10.14 -1.26
N TRP A 182 13.42 8.97 -1.34
CA TRP A 182 13.90 8.22 -0.17
C TRP A 182 14.91 8.95 0.70
N TYR A 183 15.67 9.93 0.14
CA TYR A 183 16.54 10.80 0.92
C TYR A 183 15.75 11.72 1.86
N GLU A 184 14.51 12.12 1.48
CA GLU A 184 13.63 12.88 2.37
C GLU A 184 13.07 11.97 3.48
N VAL A 185 12.81 10.68 3.18
CA VAL A 185 12.45 9.70 4.21
C VAL A 185 13.59 9.52 5.22
N GLU A 186 14.84 9.40 4.75
CA GLU A 186 16.03 9.34 5.60
C GLU A 186 16.19 10.61 6.47
N GLU A 187 15.76 11.75 5.97
CA GLU A 187 15.85 13.02 6.69
C GLU A 187 14.69 13.22 7.68
N PHE A 188 13.44 13.08 7.25
CA PHE A 188 12.28 13.61 7.96
C PHE A 188 11.50 12.57 8.78
N TYR A 189 11.50 11.26 8.40
CA TYR A 189 10.63 10.31 9.06
C TYR A 189 10.98 10.14 10.55
N PRO A 190 9.99 10.15 11.45
CA PRO A 190 10.20 9.86 12.87
C PRO A 190 10.36 8.37 13.09
N THR A 191 11.08 7.98 14.13
CA THR A 191 11.12 6.60 14.59
C THR A 191 9.98 6.37 15.60
N GLY A 192 9.20 5.30 15.43
CA GLY A 192 8.22 4.83 16.43
C GLY A 192 6.87 5.54 16.45
N ALA A 193 6.54 6.34 15.43
CA ALA A 193 5.17 6.84 15.22
C ALA A 193 4.26 5.74 14.62
N ASN A 194 2.93 5.97 14.59
CA ASN A 194 1.98 5.13 13.83
C ASN A 194 2.09 5.36 12.32
N LEU A 195 3.30 5.65 11.85
CA LEU A 195 3.67 5.84 10.46
C LEU A 195 4.54 4.66 10.03
N PHE A 196 3.96 3.81 9.19
CA PHE A 196 4.59 2.65 8.59
C PHE A 196 4.96 2.95 7.15
N ILE A 197 5.87 2.16 6.60
CA ILE A 197 6.16 2.12 5.17
C ILE A 197 6.01 0.69 4.65
N ASP A 198 5.77 0.52 3.35
CA ASP A 198 5.95 -0.78 2.69
C ASP A 198 7.16 -0.74 1.75
N THR A 199 7.67 -1.91 1.35
CA THR A 199 8.87 -2.02 0.50
C THR A 199 8.58 -2.02 -0.99
N SER A 200 7.29 -1.91 -1.37
CA SER A 200 6.81 -2.13 -2.73
C SER A 200 7.50 -1.24 -3.77
N PHE A 201 7.82 -1.82 -4.91
CA PHE A 201 8.31 -1.15 -6.12
C PHE A 201 9.43 -0.11 -5.89
N SER A 202 10.34 -0.37 -4.94
CA SER A 202 11.33 0.62 -4.50
C SER A 202 12.76 0.22 -4.80
N LEU A 203 13.23 -0.92 -4.30
CA LEU A 203 14.64 -1.30 -4.36
C LEU A 203 15.21 -1.33 -5.79
N PRO A 204 14.50 -1.82 -6.83
CA PRO A 204 15.01 -1.80 -8.21
C PRO A 204 15.32 -0.39 -8.76
N PHE A 205 14.76 0.65 -8.16
CA PHE A 205 14.94 2.04 -8.57
C PHE A 205 15.91 2.83 -7.69
N MET A 206 16.38 2.26 -6.59
CA MET A 206 17.39 2.86 -5.74
C MET A 206 18.77 2.75 -6.40
N LYS A 207 19.45 3.90 -6.56
CA LYS A 207 20.81 3.92 -7.14
C LYS A 207 21.87 3.33 -6.21
N ASP A 208 21.64 3.43 -4.92
CA ASP A 208 22.48 2.87 -3.87
C ASP A 208 21.73 1.69 -3.23
N HIS A 209 22.21 0.48 -3.46
CA HIS A 209 21.62 -0.74 -2.89
C HIS A 209 21.53 -0.74 -1.35
N ASN A 210 22.36 0.07 -0.67
CA ASN A 210 22.27 0.22 0.78
C ASN A 210 21.19 1.21 1.23
N GLN A 211 20.56 1.93 0.31
CA GLN A 211 19.57 2.94 0.66
C GLN A 211 18.33 2.32 1.32
N MET A 212 17.85 1.19 0.84
CA MET A 212 16.72 0.49 1.47
C MET A 212 17.03 0.16 2.93
N ALA A 213 18.22 -0.37 3.22
CA ALA A 213 18.62 -0.66 4.59
C ALA A 213 18.65 0.61 5.46
N ARG A 214 19.15 1.73 4.94
CA ARG A 214 19.16 3.00 5.68
C ARG A 214 17.75 3.52 5.96
N VAL A 215 16.85 3.48 4.96
CA VAL A 215 15.44 3.84 5.11
C VAL A 215 14.78 2.97 6.19
N ILE A 216 14.95 1.64 6.12
CA ILE A 216 14.43 0.71 7.12
C ILE A 216 14.96 1.02 8.53
N ARG A 217 16.26 1.30 8.67
CA ARG A 217 16.85 1.68 9.97
C ARG A 217 16.34 3.03 10.49
N LYS A 218 16.14 4.00 9.60
CA LYS A 218 15.62 5.32 9.93
C LYS A 218 14.18 5.25 10.45
N VAL A 219 13.32 4.57 9.73
CA VAL A 219 11.89 4.39 10.10
C VAL A 219 11.76 3.47 11.32
N GLY A 220 12.68 2.53 11.46
CA GLY A 220 12.67 1.44 12.43
C GLY A 220 12.01 0.18 11.86
N VAL A 221 12.71 -0.96 11.95
CA VAL A 221 12.28 -2.24 11.36
C VAL A 221 10.82 -2.59 11.69
N LYS A 222 10.38 -2.28 12.90
CA LYS A 222 9.01 -2.54 13.38
C LYS A 222 7.91 -1.75 12.66
N ASN A 223 8.28 -0.74 11.89
CA ASN A 223 7.37 0.09 11.11
C ASN A 223 7.49 -0.17 9.60
N VAL A 224 8.12 -1.26 9.20
CA VAL A 224 8.31 -1.64 7.79
C VAL A 224 7.49 -2.88 7.47
N LEU A 225 6.72 -2.82 6.41
CA LEU A 225 5.92 -3.90 5.86
C LEU A 225 6.52 -4.38 4.55
N PHE A 226 6.34 -5.65 4.23
CA PHE A 226 6.70 -6.17 2.92
C PHE A 226 5.56 -5.93 1.92
N GLY A 227 5.87 -5.42 0.76
CA GLY A 227 4.95 -5.23 -0.36
C GLY A 227 5.66 -5.31 -1.69
N THR A 228 4.94 -5.65 -2.78
CA THR A 228 5.50 -5.77 -4.12
C THR A 228 5.00 -4.73 -5.10
N ASP A 229 3.80 -4.20 -4.91
CA ASP A 229 3.09 -3.43 -5.95
C ASP A 229 2.79 -4.27 -7.20
N SER A 230 2.60 -5.61 -7.02
CA SER A 230 2.17 -6.47 -8.14
C SER A 230 0.96 -5.82 -8.86
N PRO A 231 0.96 -5.74 -10.20
CA PRO A 231 1.76 -6.52 -11.17
C PRO A 231 3.14 -5.94 -11.53
N TRP A 232 3.62 -4.86 -10.92
CA TRP A 232 4.76 -4.09 -11.41
C TRP A 232 6.14 -4.60 -10.95
N GLN A 233 6.19 -5.47 -9.93
CA GLN A 233 7.42 -6.12 -9.50
C GLN A 233 7.27 -7.64 -9.55
N GLU A 234 8.35 -8.35 -9.91
CA GLU A 234 8.39 -9.81 -9.89
C GLU A 234 8.42 -10.30 -8.44
N LEU A 235 7.54 -11.27 -8.13
CA LEU A 235 7.27 -11.67 -6.74
C LEU A 235 8.48 -12.33 -6.06
N SER A 236 9.19 -13.20 -6.77
CA SER A 236 10.36 -13.90 -6.20
C SER A 236 11.55 -12.94 -6.06
N GLU A 237 11.72 -12.00 -7.00
CA GLU A 237 12.76 -10.96 -6.93
C GLU A 237 12.50 -10.02 -5.75
N ALA A 238 11.25 -9.63 -5.51
CA ALA A 238 10.90 -8.78 -4.38
C ALA A 238 11.28 -9.42 -3.02
N ILE A 239 11.05 -10.73 -2.86
CA ILE A 239 11.51 -11.46 -1.67
C ILE A 239 13.03 -11.44 -1.57
N HIS A 240 13.72 -11.75 -2.68
CA HIS A 240 15.19 -11.78 -2.73
C HIS A 240 15.80 -10.42 -2.38
N ASP A 241 15.26 -9.34 -2.95
CA ASP A 241 15.68 -7.97 -2.74
C ASP A 241 15.69 -7.61 -1.24
N ILE A 242 14.59 -7.89 -0.54
CA ILE A 242 14.50 -7.59 0.90
C ILE A 242 15.31 -8.57 1.74
N ALA A 243 15.35 -9.85 1.37
CA ALA A 243 16.16 -10.84 2.08
C ALA A 243 17.68 -10.54 2.04
N THR A 244 18.13 -9.81 1.02
CA THR A 244 19.55 -9.48 0.82
C THR A 244 19.91 -8.04 1.15
N CYS A 245 18.96 -7.21 1.61
CA CYS A 245 19.23 -5.78 1.92
C CYS A 245 19.95 -5.54 3.27
N GLY A 246 20.46 -6.57 3.95
CA GLY A 246 21.25 -6.45 5.17
C GLY A 246 20.43 -6.44 6.47
N LEU A 247 19.26 -7.08 6.46
CA LEU A 247 18.48 -7.38 7.66
C LEU A 247 18.87 -8.74 8.26
N THR A 248 18.73 -8.87 9.57
CA THR A 248 18.84 -10.16 10.26
C THR A 248 17.59 -11.01 10.04
N ASP A 249 17.68 -12.33 10.33
CA ASP A 249 16.55 -13.26 10.17
C ASP A 249 15.31 -12.82 11.01
N ASP A 250 15.54 -12.33 12.23
CA ASP A 250 14.45 -11.80 13.09
C ASP A 250 13.81 -10.53 12.50
N GLU A 251 14.62 -9.64 11.94
CA GLU A 251 14.15 -8.43 11.27
C GLU A 251 13.39 -8.76 9.98
N LEU A 252 13.85 -9.74 9.21
CA LEU A 252 13.14 -10.27 8.05
C LEU A 252 11.79 -10.87 8.46
N GLN A 253 11.73 -11.63 9.56
CA GLN A 253 10.47 -12.15 10.08
C GLN A 253 9.51 -11.03 10.49
N ASP A 254 10.03 -9.93 11.05
CA ASP A 254 9.21 -8.74 11.37
C ASP A 254 8.67 -8.09 10.09
N VAL A 255 9.51 -7.82 9.09
CA VAL A 255 9.12 -7.16 7.84
C VAL A 255 8.17 -8.03 7.00
N PHE A 256 8.46 -9.32 6.84
CA PHE A 256 7.65 -10.22 6.02
C PHE A 256 6.31 -10.62 6.66
N TRP A 257 6.19 -10.56 8.01
CA TRP A 257 5.01 -11.09 8.66
C TRP A 257 4.54 -10.34 9.92
N ASN A 258 5.41 -10.19 10.94
CA ASN A 258 4.95 -9.76 12.26
C ASN A 258 4.40 -8.32 12.26
N ASN A 259 4.99 -7.41 11.49
CA ASN A 259 4.54 -6.03 11.42
C ASN A 259 3.17 -5.90 10.74
N THR A 260 2.89 -6.74 9.74
CA THR A 260 1.56 -6.82 9.11
C THR A 260 0.46 -7.09 10.14
N ARG A 261 0.72 -8.01 11.07
CA ARG A 261 -0.20 -8.32 12.18
C ARG A 261 -0.43 -7.15 13.14
N ARG A 262 0.54 -6.27 13.27
CA ARG A 262 0.43 -5.07 14.11
C ARG A 262 -0.43 -3.99 13.46
N VAL A 263 -0.32 -3.82 12.15
CA VAL A 263 -1.13 -2.87 11.38
C VAL A 263 -2.58 -3.36 11.27
N TRP A 264 -2.78 -4.61 10.86
CA TRP A 264 -4.11 -5.21 10.71
C TRP A 264 -4.45 -6.13 11.89
N LYS A 265 -4.35 -5.59 13.11
CA LYS A 265 -4.57 -6.35 14.36
C LYS A 265 -5.97 -6.91 14.52
N HIS A 266 -6.96 -6.34 13.81
CA HIS A 266 -8.35 -6.79 13.81
C HIS A 266 -8.65 -7.81 12.69
N CYS A 267 -7.66 -8.20 11.89
CA CYS A 267 -7.80 -9.26 10.89
C CYS A 267 -7.50 -10.62 11.51
N PRO A 268 -8.53 -11.49 11.75
CA PRO A 268 -8.34 -12.77 12.44
C PRO A 268 -7.36 -13.69 11.72
N GLU A 269 -7.39 -13.69 10.39
CA GLU A 269 -6.57 -14.54 9.52
C GLU A 269 -5.07 -14.26 9.69
N LEU A 270 -4.72 -13.05 10.02
CA LEU A 270 -3.33 -12.66 10.29
C LEU A 270 -2.89 -12.98 11.72
N GLN A 271 -3.80 -13.27 12.64
CA GLN A 271 -3.47 -13.49 14.05
C GLN A 271 -3.16 -14.96 14.39
N VAL A 272 -3.16 -15.84 13.39
CA VAL A 272 -2.95 -17.30 13.54
C VAL A 272 -1.47 -17.70 13.44
#